data_e12cde41845c240b2dffb5eed55e6cf2
#
_entry.id   e12cde41845c240b2dffb5eed55e6cf2
#
_cell.length_a   1.000
_cell.length_b   1.000
_cell.length_c   1.000
_cell.angle_alpha   90.00
_cell.angle_beta   90.00
_cell.angle_gamma   90.00
#
_symmetry.space_group_name_H-M   'P 1'
#
loop_
_entity.id
_entity.type
_entity.pdbx_description
1 polymer ?
#
loop_
_entity_poly.entity_id
_entity_poly.type
_entity_poly.pdbx_seq_one_letter_code
_entity_poly.pdbx_strand_id
1 'polypeptide(L)'
;MSSRTTYQFCNNCGKQGHLYNQCKKPIISSGIIAFRNNKTKDKYEYLMICRKDSLGYIDFLRGKYPLYNKEYILTLINEMTITEKQNLLACDFGDLWKNLWGDFVGLQYRGEETSAKDKFLQIIRGIKVCDTESYNLESLVNESSTTWETPEWGFPKGRRNYQENDLTCGLREFEEETGYDRGNISVIKNLVPFEETFVGSNLKSYKHVYFLGLMNSIDKNENEMYQKSVEKIDMITKINKLLEKYKLIT
;
A
#
# COMPACT_ATOMS: atom_id res chain seq x y z
N MET A 1 42.67 19.26 -6.26
CA MET A 1 41.44 18.72 -6.82
C MET A 1 40.39 18.70 -5.71
N SER A 2 39.46 19.62 -5.72
CA SER A 2 38.40 19.74 -4.70
C SER A 2 37.39 18.64 -4.98
N SER A 3 37.28 17.66 -4.09
CA SER A 3 36.21 16.66 -4.12
C SER A 3 34.87 17.38 -3.90
N ARG A 4 34.08 17.52 -4.95
CA ARG A 4 32.68 17.90 -4.82
C ARG A 4 32.00 16.85 -3.97
N THR A 5 31.80 17.12 -2.70
CA THR A 5 30.90 16.39 -1.82
C THR A 5 29.49 16.56 -2.39
N THR A 6 29.06 15.61 -3.21
CA THR A 6 27.65 15.51 -3.61
C THR A 6 26.89 15.20 -2.35
N TYR A 7 26.11 16.18 -1.86
CA TYR A 7 25.19 15.97 -0.75
C TYR A 7 24.13 14.94 -1.18
N GLN A 8 24.35 13.69 -0.78
CA GLN A 8 23.41 12.60 -1.05
C GLN A 8 22.24 12.73 -0.07
N PHE A 9 21.04 12.89 -0.58
CA PHE A 9 19.82 12.91 0.20
C PHE A 9 19.08 11.57 0.06
N CYS A 10 18.69 10.98 1.17
CA CYS A 10 17.94 9.73 1.20
C CYS A 10 16.43 10.01 1.22
N ASN A 11 15.73 9.79 0.11
CA ASN A 11 14.28 9.93 0.04
C ASN A 11 13.54 8.98 1.00
N ASN A 12 14.17 7.87 1.44
CA ASN A 12 13.55 6.99 2.42
C ASN A 12 13.46 7.62 3.81
N CYS A 13 14.59 8.04 4.37
CA CYS A 13 14.63 8.50 5.76
C CYS A 13 14.78 10.02 5.93
N GLY A 14 14.85 10.78 4.86
CA GLY A 14 14.98 12.25 4.87
C GLY A 14 16.35 12.76 5.34
N LYS A 15 17.35 11.88 5.50
CA LYS A 15 18.70 12.26 5.99
C LYS A 15 19.68 12.41 4.85
N GLN A 16 20.69 13.27 5.07
CA GLN A 16 21.85 13.40 4.18
C GLN A 16 22.88 12.31 4.47
N GLY A 17 23.80 12.09 3.52
CA GLY A 17 24.97 11.21 3.66
C GLY A 17 24.83 9.83 3.04
N HIS A 18 23.66 9.44 2.52
CA HIS A 18 23.45 8.20 1.79
C HIS A 18 22.27 8.30 0.82
N LEU A 19 22.20 7.41 -0.17
CA LEU A 19 21.09 7.26 -1.11
C LEU A 19 20.05 6.25 -0.58
N TYR A 20 18.87 6.22 -1.21
CA TYR A 20 17.78 5.30 -0.87
C TYR A 20 18.21 3.83 -0.79
N ASN A 21 18.98 3.35 -1.75
CA ASN A 21 19.46 1.97 -1.83
C ASN A 21 20.48 1.60 -0.74
N GLN A 22 21.07 2.58 -0.06
CA GLN A 22 22.01 2.41 1.05
C GLN A 22 21.32 2.55 2.41
N CYS A 23 20.03 2.90 2.42
CA CYS A 23 19.31 3.16 3.66
C CYS A 23 19.05 1.86 4.44
N LYS A 24 19.48 1.85 5.71
CA LYS A 24 19.28 0.72 6.64
C LYS A 24 17.96 0.82 7.44
N LYS A 25 17.20 1.89 7.24
CA LYS A 25 15.90 2.07 7.91
C LYS A 25 14.82 1.28 7.17
N PRO A 26 13.71 0.92 7.85
CA PRO A 26 12.51 0.43 7.19
C PRO A 26 12.11 1.33 6.01
N ILE A 27 11.36 0.81 5.07
CA ILE A 27 10.76 1.61 3.99
C ILE A 27 9.71 2.52 4.62
N ILE A 28 9.94 3.85 4.56
CA ILE A 28 9.11 4.84 5.24
C ILE A 28 8.09 5.42 4.26
N SER A 29 6.83 5.43 4.68
CA SER A 29 5.74 6.18 4.04
C SER A 29 5.14 7.14 5.05
N SER A 30 4.73 8.32 4.59
CA SER A 30 4.06 9.34 5.40
C SER A 30 2.66 9.57 4.86
N GLY A 31 1.69 9.74 5.75
CA GLY A 31 0.29 9.88 5.37
C GLY A 31 -0.53 10.69 6.37
N ILE A 32 -1.81 10.79 6.07
CA ILE A 32 -2.80 11.50 6.88
C ILE A 32 -3.88 10.53 7.33
N ILE A 33 -4.17 10.54 8.62
CA ILE A 33 -5.41 9.98 9.18
C ILE A 33 -6.43 11.12 9.21
N ALA A 34 -7.25 11.19 8.17
CA ALA A 34 -8.29 12.18 8.08
C ALA A 34 -9.53 11.70 8.82
N PHE A 35 -10.11 12.54 9.68
CA PHE A 35 -11.31 12.22 10.43
C PHE A 35 -12.29 13.37 10.42
N ARG A 36 -13.59 13.07 10.66
CA ARG A 36 -14.64 14.05 10.90
C ARG A 36 -15.52 13.60 12.06
N ASN A 37 -16.20 14.56 12.68
CA ASN A 37 -17.24 14.25 13.67
C ASN A 37 -18.59 14.11 12.95
N ASN A 38 -19.18 12.92 13.00
CA ASN A 38 -20.55 12.71 12.55
C ASN A 38 -21.51 13.06 13.67
N LYS A 39 -22.01 14.31 13.67
CA LYS A 39 -22.92 14.83 14.69
C LYS A 39 -24.23 14.04 14.82
N THR A 40 -24.67 13.38 13.76
CA THR A 40 -25.92 12.58 13.77
C THR A 40 -25.74 11.25 14.49
N LYS A 41 -24.55 10.67 14.45
CA LYS A 41 -24.24 9.36 15.04
C LYS A 41 -23.45 9.47 16.34
N ASP A 42 -23.07 10.70 16.75
CA ASP A 42 -22.17 10.98 17.87
C ASP A 42 -20.90 10.12 17.85
N LYS A 43 -20.28 10.01 16.66
CA LYS A 43 -19.10 9.17 16.40
C LYS A 43 -18.14 9.86 15.43
N TYR A 44 -16.86 9.54 15.56
CA TYR A 44 -15.85 9.91 14.57
C TYR A 44 -15.87 8.92 13.39
N GLU A 45 -15.74 9.48 12.20
CA GLU A 45 -15.57 8.74 10.94
C GLU A 45 -14.18 9.04 10.38
N TYR A 46 -13.56 8.03 9.76
CA TYR A 46 -12.22 8.09 9.22
C TYR A 46 -12.26 7.86 7.72
N LEU A 47 -11.52 8.69 6.97
CA LEU A 47 -11.35 8.49 5.53
C LEU A 47 -10.31 7.41 5.29
N MET A 48 -10.69 6.39 4.56
CA MET A 48 -9.80 5.33 4.09
C MET A 48 -9.91 5.17 2.59
N ILE A 49 -8.85 4.71 1.98
CA ILE A 49 -8.80 4.39 0.55
C ILE A 49 -8.70 2.88 0.37
N CYS A 50 -9.37 2.37 -0.65
CA CYS A 50 -9.23 1.01 -1.14
C CYS A 50 -8.22 0.98 -2.28
N ARG A 51 -7.31 0.02 -2.30
CA ARG A 51 -6.45 -0.19 -3.45
C ARG A 51 -7.27 -0.63 -4.66
N LYS A 52 -6.79 -0.35 -5.86
CA LYS A 52 -7.37 -0.89 -7.10
C LYS A 52 -7.12 -2.40 -7.19
N ASP A 53 -5.88 -2.80 -6.95
CA ASP A 53 -5.42 -4.18 -7.00
C ASP A 53 -4.69 -4.52 -5.70
N SER A 54 -4.80 -5.79 -5.23
CA SER A 54 -4.11 -6.25 -4.03
C SER A 54 -2.59 -6.27 -4.20
N LEU A 55 -1.85 -6.14 -3.10
CA LEU A 55 -0.39 -6.19 -3.14
C LEU A 55 0.11 -7.54 -3.63
N GLY A 56 -0.52 -8.63 -3.20
CA GLY A 56 -0.19 -9.97 -3.66
C GLY A 56 -0.39 -10.14 -5.16
N TYR A 57 -1.48 -9.61 -5.71
CA TYR A 57 -1.75 -9.65 -7.16
C TYR A 57 -0.71 -8.88 -7.97
N ILE A 58 -0.39 -7.66 -7.52
CA ILE A 58 0.64 -6.84 -8.16
C ILE A 58 2.00 -7.54 -8.14
N ASP A 59 2.46 -8.03 -6.99
CA ASP A 59 3.75 -8.69 -6.86
C ASP A 59 3.79 -10.02 -7.61
N PHE A 60 2.68 -10.76 -7.66
CA PHE A 60 2.55 -11.99 -8.45
C PHE A 60 2.68 -11.70 -9.95
N LEU A 61 1.88 -10.79 -10.51
CA LEU A 61 1.96 -10.44 -11.92
C LEU A 61 3.31 -9.87 -12.33
N ARG A 62 4.00 -9.16 -11.43
CA ARG A 62 5.37 -8.67 -11.65
C ARG A 62 6.45 -9.75 -11.50
N GLY A 63 6.09 -10.97 -11.18
CA GLY A 63 7.04 -12.08 -10.99
C GLY A 63 8.00 -11.86 -9.81
N LYS A 64 7.57 -11.16 -8.75
CA LYS A 64 8.40 -10.84 -7.57
C LYS A 64 8.46 -12.01 -6.56
N TYR A 65 8.64 -13.20 -7.06
CA TYR A 65 8.72 -14.42 -6.28
C TYR A 65 9.76 -15.40 -6.84
N PRO A 66 10.36 -16.25 -5.98
CA PRO A 66 11.15 -17.41 -6.41
C PRO A 66 10.20 -18.51 -6.92
N LEU A 67 10.45 -19.03 -8.14
CA LEU A 67 9.60 -20.05 -8.77
C LEU A 67 9.50 -21.37 -7.99
N TYR A 68 10.49 -21.70 -7.17
CA TYR A 68 10.55 -22.96 -6.42
C TYR A 68 10.16 -22.79 -4.94
N ASN A 69 9.62 -21.63 -4.56
CA ASN A 69 9.12 -21.39 -3.22
C ASN A 69 7.58 -21.29 -3.24
N LYS A 70 6.95 -22.47 -3.17
CA LYS A 70 5.49 -22.63 -3.19
C LYS A 70 4.83 -21.81 -2.09
N GLU A 71 5.33 -21.89 -0.86
CA GLU A 71 4.80 -21.19 0.32
C GLU A 71 4.74 -19.67 0.12
N TYR A 72 5.82 -19.10 -0.43
CA TYR A 72 5.86 -17.66 -0.73
C TYR A 72 4.83 -17.28 -1.79
N ILE A 73 4.71 -18.07 -2.86
CA ILE A 73 3.72 -17.82 -3.91
C ILE A 73 2.29 -17.94 -3.37
N LEU A 74 2.03 -18.95 -2.54
CA LEU A 74 0.73 -19.12 -1.88
C LEU A 74 0.40 -17.95 -0.95
N THR A 75 1.39 -17.38 -0.26
CA THR A 75 1.20 -16.17 0.54
C THR A 75 0.72 -15.00 -0.32
N LEU A 76 1.30 -14.77 -1.51
CA LEU A 76 0.83 -13.75 -2.44
C LEU A 76 -0.60 -14.00 -2.92
N ILE A 77 -0.93 -15.26 -3.23
CA ILE A 77 -2.29 -15.63 -3.67
C ILE A 77 -3.31 -15.46 -2.53
N ASN A 78 -2.93 -15.71 -1.30
CA ASN A 78 -3.77 -15.49 -0.12
C ASN A 78 -4.07 -14.01 0.17
N GLU A 79 -3.28 -13.08 -0.36
CA GLU A 79 -3.56 -11.64 -0.30
C GLU A 79 -4.57 -11.18 -1.37
N MET A 80 -4.83 -12.00 -2.40
CA MET A 80 -5.67 -11.64 -3.54
C MET A 80 -7.16 -11.74 -3.21
N THR A 81 -7.94 -10.92 -3.91
CA THR A 81 -9.40 -11.05 -3.92
C THR A 81 -9.85 -12.27 -4.71
N ILE A 82 -11.10 -12.70 -4.47
CA ILE A 82 -11.74 -13.77 -5.25
C ILE A 82 -11.70 -13.46 -6.76
N THR A 83 -12.02 -12.22 -7.13
CA THR A 83 -12.04 -11.78 -8.53
C THR A 83 -10.65 -11.84 -9.16
N GLU A 84 -9.61 -11.40 -8.44
CA GLU A 84 -8.22 -11.48 -8.94
C GLU A 84 -7.77 -12.92 -9.15
N LYS A 85 -8.07 -13.83 -8.22
CA LYS A 85 -7.79 -15.27 -8.35
C LYS A 85 -8.49 -15.88 -9.57
N GLN A 86 -9.76 -15.53 -9.79
CA GLN A 86 -10.51 -15.97 -10.97
C GLN A 86 -9.91 -15.43 -12.26
N ASN A 87 -9.51 -14.16 -12.29
CA ASN A 87 -8.87 -13.55 -13.45
C ASN A 87 -7.54 -14.22 -13.80
N LEU A 88 -6.73 -14.63 -12.80
CA LEU A 88 -5.49 -15.38 -13.05
C LEU A 88 -5.72 -16.69 -13.80
N LEU A 89 -6.86 -17.37 -13.56
CA LEU A 89 -7.20 -18.63 -14.20
C LEU A 89 -7.87 -18.44 -15.58
N ALA A 90 -8.58 -17.33 -15.79
CA ALA A 90 -9.42 -17.11 -16.95
C ALA A 90 -8.79 -16.26 -18.07
N CYS A 91 -7.83 -15.39 -17.73
CA CYS A 91 -7.30 -14.40 -18.65
C CYS A 91 -5.86 -14.72 -19.07
N ASP A 92 -5.49 -14.28 -20.26
CA ASP A 92 -4.11 -14.32 -20.72
C ASP A 92 -3.24 -13.29 -19.99
N PHE A 93 -1.94 -13.59 -19.86
CA PHE A 93 -0.99 -12.69 -19.16
C PHE A 93 -0.99 -11.28 -19.77
N GLY A 94 -1.12 -11.14 -21.09
CA GLY A 94 -1.14 -9.83 -21.74
C GLY A 94 -2.31 -8.96 -21.28
N ASP A 95 -3.49 -9.55 -21.17
CA ASP A 95 -4.68 -8.85 -20.67
C ASP A 95 -4.55 -8.49 -19.18
N LEU A 96 -4.05 -9.40 -18.35
CA LEU A 96 -3.77 -9.14 -16.94
C LEU A 96 -2.77 -8.01 -16.76
N TRP A 97 -1.69 -8.01 -17.54
CA TRP A 97 -0.65 -6.98 -17.51
C TRP A 97 -1.19 -5.62 -17.96
N LYS A 98 -1.97 -5.61 -19.03
CA LYS A 98 -2.63 -4.40 -19.53
C LYS A 98 -3.63 -3.83 -18.54
N ASN A 99 -4.42 -4.67 -17.87
CA ASN A 99 -5.38 -4.25 -16.85
C ASN A 99 -4.67 -3.65 -15.62
N LEU A 100 -3.50 -4.18 -15.28
CA LEU A 100 -2.69 -3.68 -14.15
C LEU A 100 -2.09 -2.29 -14.44
N TRP A 101 -1.53 -2.08 -15.64
CA TRP A 101 -0.72 -0.91 -15.97
C TRP A 101 -1.38 0.08 -16.95
N GLY A 102 -2.49 -0.30 -17.58
CA GLY A 102 -3.10 0.45 -18.67
C GLY A 102 -2.32 0.34 -20.00
N ASP A 103 -2.66 1.21 -20.94
CA ASP A 103 -2.03 1.22 -22.28
C ASP A 103 -0.61 1.81 -22.27
N PHE A 104 -0.25 2.58 -21.25
CA PHE A 104 1.06 3.23 -21.12
C PHE A 104 1.88 2.63 -19.98
N VAL A 105 2.55 1.52 -20.28
CA VAL A 105 3.53 0.95 -19.34
C VAL A 105 4.75 1.86 -19.28
N GLY A 106 5.05 2.40 -18.09
CA GLY A 106 6.26 3.20 -17.89
C GLY A 106 7.53 2.43 -18.26
N LEU A 107 8.52 3.12 -18.82
CA LEU A 107 9.79 2.51 -19.29
C LEU A 107 10.43 1.57 -18.27
N GLN A 108 10.28 1.88 -16.98
CA GLN A 108 10.80 1.07 -15.86
C GLN A 108 10.15 -0.32 -15.74
N TYR A 109 8.92 -0.50 -16.26
CA TYR A 109 8.19 -1.79 -16.18
C TYR A 109 8.28 -2.62 -17.46
N ARG A 110 8.68 -2.03 -18.59
CA ARG A 110 8.82 -2.76 -19.87
C ARG A 110 9.84 -3.90 -19.79
N GLY A 111 10.92 -3.71 -19.01
CA GLY A 111 11.93 -4.76 -18.80
C GLY A 111 11.45 -5.89 -17.88
N GLU A 112 10.43 -5.63 -17.03
CA GLU A 112 9.88 -6.66 -16.14
C GLU A 112 8.87 -7.58 -16.85
N GLU A 113 8.13 -7.08 -17.84
CA GLU A 113 7.03 -7.79 -18.50
C GLU A 113 7.44 -9.16 -19.04
N THR A 114 8.52 -9.22 -19.81
CA THR A 114 9.00 -10.49 -20.42
C THR A 114 9.33 -11.52 -19.34
N SER A 115 10.11 -11.13 -18.34
CA SER A 115 10.50 -12.01 -17.23
C SER A 115 9.30 -12.44 -16.38
N ALA A 116 8.34 -11.54 -16.15
CA ALA A 116 7.12 -11.82 -15.41
C ALA A 116 6.22 -12.80 -16.19
N LYS A 117 6.05 -12.57 -17.50
CA LYS A 117 5.32 -13.48 -18.39
C LYS A 117 5.92 -14.87 -18.42
N ASP A 118 7.24 -14.98 -18.53
CA ASP A 118 7.91 -16.28 -18.53
C ASP A 118 7.67 -17.06 -17.22
N LYS A 119 7.75 -16.39 -16.08
CA LYS A 119 7.43 -17.01 -14.78
C LYS A 119 5.97 -17.44 -14.67
N PHE A 120 5.04 -16.57 -15.10
CA PHE A 120 3.61 -16.87 -15.10
C PHE A 120 3.30 -18.12 -15.94
N LEU A 121 3.83 -18.19 -17.15
CA LEU A 121 3.65 -19.34 -18.05
C LEU A 121 4.29 -20.62 -17.50
N GLN A 122 5.41 -20.53 -16.78
CA GLN A 122 6.01 -21.68 -16.12
C GLN A 122 5.09 -22.20 -15.01
N ILE A 123 4.49 -21.34 -14.18
CA ILE A 123 3.54 -21.78 -13.15
C ILE A 123 2.30 -22.42 -13.77
N ILE A 124 1.76 -21.88 -14.87
CA ILE A 124 0.62 -22.52 -15.57
C ILE A 124 0.98 -23.93 -16.01
N ARG A 125 2.17 -24.12 -16.61
CA ARG A 125 2.63 -25.45 -17.10
C ARG A 125 2.92 -26.44 -15.96
N GLY A 126 3.17 -25.94 -14.78
CA GLY A 126 3.52 -26.70 -13.59
C GLY A 126 5.01 -26.63 -13.25
N ILE A 127 5.26 -26.48 -11.97
CA ILE A 127 6.59 -26.43 -11.36
C ILE A 127 6.82 -27.73 -10.59
N LYS A 128 7.87 -28.45 -10.93
CA LYS A 128 8.35 -29.60 -10.17
C LYS A 128 9.42 -29.12 -9.18
N VAL A 129 9.10 -29.11 -7.90
CA VAL A 129 10.05 -28.71 -6.84
C VAL A 129 10.96 -29.88 -6.49
N CYS A 130 10.39 -31.08 -6.33
CA CYS A 130 11.11 -32.35 -6.12
C CYS A 130 10.26 -33.50 -6.65
N ASP A 131 10.68 -34.76 -6.41
CA ASP A 131 9.96 -35.93 -6.94
C ASP A 131 8.58 -36.14 -6.31
N THR A 132 8.35 -35.59 -5.12
CA THR A 132 7.09 -35.72 -4.36
C THR A 132 6.27 -34.43 -4.37
N GLU A 133 6.81 -33.32 -4.85
CA GLU A 133 6.15 -32.03 -4.79
C GLU A 133 6.16 -31.32 -6.16
N SER A 134 4.97 -31.03 -6.63
CA SER A 134 4.74 -30.20 -7.82
C SER A 134 3.49 -29.36 -7.62
N TYR A 135 3.40 -28.24 -8.32
CA TYR A 135 2.21 -27.37 -8.30
C TYR A 135 2.06 -26.61 -9.63
N ASN A 136 0.87 -26.14 -9.88
CA ASN A 136 0.54 -25.22 -10.96
C ASN A 136 -0.35 -24.10 -10.45
N LEU A 137 -0.71 -23.17 -11.32
CA LEU A 137 -1.52 -22.01 -10.94
C LEU A 137 -2.89 -22.42 -10.37
N GLU A 138 -3.56 -23.37 -11.00
CA GLU A 138 -4.86 -23.85 -10.57
C GLU A 138 -4.79 -24.49 -9.17
N SER A 139 -3.78 -25.35 -8.92
CA SER A 139 -3.60 -25.98 -7.62
C SER A 139 -3.33 -24.95 -6.51
N LEU A 140 -2.55 -23.89 -6.80
CA LEU A 140 -2.26 -22.81 -5.86
C LEU A 140 -3.51 -21.98 -5.52
N VAL A 141 -4.32 -21.66 -6.53
CA VAL A 141 -5.57 -20.92 -6.31
C VAL A 141 -6.56 -21.76 -5.49
N ASN A 142 -6.67 -23.06 -5.79
CA ASN A 142 -7.55 -23.97 -5.05
C ASN A 142 -7.08 -24.23 -3.60
N GLU A 143 -5.78 -24.17 -3.35
CA GLU A 143 -5.19 -24.30 -2.00
C GLU A 143 -5.35 -23.04 -1.16
N SER A 144 -5.60 -21.89 -1.80
CA SER A 144 -5.79 -20.63 -1.10
C SER A 144 -7.01 -20.64 -0.20
N SER A 145 -6.82 -20.28 1.07
CA SER A 145 -7.86 -20.29 2.11
C SER A 145 -8.62 -18.98 2.27
N THR A 146 -8.22 -17.92 1.54
CA THR A 146 -8.80 -16.57 1.71
C THR A 146 -9.87 -16.26 0.67
N THR A 147 -10.86 -15.46 1.09
CA THR A 147 -12.04 -15.08 0.30
C THR A 147 -12.28 -13.57 0.34
N TRP A 148 -11.22 -12.78 0.14
CA TRP A 148 -11.34 -11.34 0.15
C TRP A 148 -12.21 -10.84 -1.01
N GLU A 149 -13.17 -9.98 -0.70
CA GLU A 149 -14.06 -9.36 -1.71
C GLU A 149 -13.44 -8.08 -2.30
N THR A 150 -12.63 -7.38 -1.52
CA THR A 150 -11.94 -6.14 -1.91
C THR A 150 -10.46 -6.21 -1.59
N PRO A 151 -9.60 -5.50 -2.34
CA PRO A 151 -8.21 -5.30 -1.98
C PRO A 151 -8.05 -4.58 -0.64
N GLU A 152 -6.81 -4.37 -0.21
CA GLU A 152 -6.49 -3.76 1.08
C GLU A 152 -7.01 -2.33 1.19
N TRP A 153 -7.59 -2.02 2.35
CA TRP A 153 -7.95 -0.67 2.77
C TRP A 153 -6.87 -0.07 3.66
N GLY A 154 -6.62 1.21 3.50
CA GLY A 154 -5.63 1.91 4.31
C GLY A 154 -5.86 3.41 4.38
N PHE A 155 -5.09 4.09 5.22
CA PHE A 155 -5.04 5.54 5.19
C PHE A 155 -4.19 6.02 4.00
N PRO A 156 -4.52 7.15 3.37
CA PRO A 156 -3.75 7.73 2.28
C PRO A 156 -2.31 8.00 2.75
N LYS A 157 -1.33 7.48 2.01
CA LYS A 157 0.10 7.56 2.34
C LYS A 157 0.98 7.19 1.18
N GLY A 158 2.17 7.75 1.14
CA GLY A 158 3.19 7.32 0.19
C GLY A 158 4.60 7.73 0.58
N ARG A 159 5.52 7.58 -0.36
CA ARG A 159 6.94 7.82 -0.14
C ARG A 159 7.29 9.27 -0.42
N ARG A 160 8.30 9.77 0.31
CA ARG A 160 8.81 11.13 0.07
C ARG A 160 9.38 11.29 -1.33
N ASN A 161 9.13 12.44 -1.90
CA ASN A 161 9.88 12.99 -3.01
C ASN A 161 11.23 13.55 -2.53
N TYR A 162 12.06 14.01 -3.47
CA TYR A 162 13.36 14.59 -3.15
C TYR A 162 13.19 15.84 -2.27
N GLN A 163 13.91 15.85 -1.14
CA GLN A 163 13.90 16.94 -0.14
C GLN A 163 12.53 17.23 0.52
N GLU A 164 11.56 16.36 0.38
CA GLU A 164 10.24 16.48 1.01
C GLU A 164 10.31 16.09 2.50
N ASN A 165 9.64 16.82 3.38
CA ASN A 165 9.45 16.42 4.78
C ASN A 165 8.23 15.51 4.93
N ASP A 166 8.08 14.88 6.12
CA ASP A 166 7.03 13.88 6.34
C ASP A 166 5.62 14.44 6.22
N LEU A 167 5.36 15.63 6.78
CA LEU A 167 4.03 16.23 6.74
C LEU A 167 3.66 16.66 5.31
N THR A 168 4.60 17.27 4.59
CA THR A 168 4.39 17.69 3.18
C THR A 168 4.11 16.46 2.31
N CYS A 169 4.87 15.37 2.52
CA CYS A 169 4.61 14.09 1.86
C CYS A 169 3.21 13.58 2.16
N GLY A 170 2.83 13.51 3.44
CA GLY A 170 1.51 13.04 3.85
C GLY A 170 0.36 13.84 3.25
N LEU A 171 0.49 15.19 3.18
CA LEU A 171 -0.52 16.05 2.57
C LEU A 171 -0.60 15.89 1.05
N ARG A 172 0.53 15.74 0.37
CA ARG A 172 0.55 15.48 -1.09
C ARG A 172 -0.10 14.13 -1.41
N GLU A 173 0.28 13.06 -0.70
CA GLU A 173 -0.31 11.73 -0.89
C GLU A 173 -1.81 11.73 -0.56
N PHE A 174 -2.23 12.50 0.46
CA PHE A 174 -3.65 12.70 0.74
C PHE A 174 -4.39 13.30 -0.46
N GLU A 175 -3.85 14.35 -1.09
CA GLU A 175 -4.46 14.94 -2.29
C GLU A 175 -4.47 13.97 -3.48
N GLU A 176 -3.35 13.29 -3.73
CA GLU A 176 -3.20 12.37 -4.86
C GLU A 176 -4.11 11.13 -4.74
N GLU A 177 -4.20 10.55 -3.55
CA GLU A 177 -4.94 9.29 -3.34
C GLU A 177 -6.44 9.48 -3.03
N THR A 178 -6.85 10.67 -2.54
CA THR A 178 -8.25 10.92 -2.18
C THR A 178 -8.98 11.88 -3.12
N GLY A 179 -8.24 12.69 -3.87
CA GLY A 179 -8.79 13.76 -4.70
C GLY A 179 -9.24 15.02 -3.93
N TYR A 180 -9.15 15.02 -2.59
CA TYR A 180 -9.44 16.21 -1.79
C TYR A 180 -8.25 17.14 -1.75
N ASP A 181 -8.50 18.45 -1.88
CA ASP A 181 -7.47 19.48 -1.69
C ASP A 181 -7.03 19.53 -0.22
N ARG A 182 -5.74 19.82 0.03
CA ARG A 182 -5.19 19.97 1.39
C ARG A 182 -5.85 21.10 2.19
N GLY A 183 -6.49 22.08 1.55
CA GLY A 183 -7.30 23.10 2.20
C GLY A 183 -8.55 22.54 2.89
N ASN A 184 -8.98 21.32 2.53
CA ASN A 184 -10.10 20.63 3.16
C ASN A 184 -9.74 19.93 4.47
N ILE A 185 -8.47 19.97 4.89
CA ILE A 185 -8.00 19.30 6.08
C ILE A 185 -7.19 20.22 6.99
N SER A 186 -7.51 20.20 8.28
CA SER A 186 -6.78 20.92 9.33
C SER A 186 -5.94 19.94 10.14
N VAL A 187 -4.62 20.00 9.96
CA VAL A 187 -3.69 19.10 10.68
C VAL A 187 -3.65 19.46 12.17
N ILE A 188 -3.76 18.46 13.03
CA ILE A 188 -3.71 18.59 14.48
C ILE A 188 -2.25 18.79 14.91
N LYS A 189 -1.93 19.95 15.49
CA LYS A 189 -0.54 20.37 15.79
C LYS A 189 -0.01 19.90 17.15
N ASN A 190 -0.89 19.61 18.09
CA ASN A 190 -0.53 19.25 19.46
C ASN A 190 -0.44 17.74 19.70
N LEU A 191 -0.37 16.95 18.64
CA LEU A 191 -0.16 15.51 18.69
C LEU A 191 1.12 15.13 17.93
N VAL A 192 1.86 14.19 18.47
CA VAL A 192 2.94 13.52 17.75
C VAL A 192 2.34 12.59 16.67
N PRO A 193 3.01 12.41 15.54
CA PRO A 193 2.55 11.47 14.52
C PRO A 193 2.38 10.05 15.06
N PHE A 194 1.39 9.34 14.55
CA PHE A 194 1.21 7.92 14.83
C PHE A 194 2.17 7.11 13.97
N GLU A 195 2.83 6.13 14.57
CA GLU A 195 3.79 5.29 13.87
C GLU A 195 3.39 3.82 13.97
N GLU A 196 3.48 3.11 12.85
CA GLU A 196 3.41 1.65 12.83
C GLU A 196 4.64 1.09 12.10
N THR A 197 5.19 -0.01 12.60
CA THR A 197 6.31 -0.71 11.98
C THR A 197 5.98 -2.20 11.89
N PHE A 198 6.16 -2.77 10.70
CA PHE A 198 5.83 -4.17 10.44
C PHE A 198 6.74 -4.75 9.34
N VAL A 199 6.71 -6.06 9.20
CA VAL A 199 7.33 -6.78 8.10
C VAL A 199 6.22 -7.22 7.15
N GLY A 200 6.31 -6.84 5.88
CA GLY A 200 5.37 -7.26 4.85
C GLY A 200 5.60 -8.72 4.41
N SER A 201 4.66 -9.27 3.66
CA SER A 201 4.74 -10.60 3.04
C SER A 201 5.99 -10.79 2.17
N ASN A 202 6.46 -9.72 1.55
CA ASN A 202 7.71 -9.67 0.78
C ASN A 202 8.98 -9.59 1.65
N LEU A 203 8.88 -9.84 2.95
CA LEU A 203 9.96 -9.86 3.95
C LEU A 203 10.71 -8.52 4.10
N LYS A 204 10.13 -7.42 3.63
CA LYS A 204 10.70 -6.09 3.82
C LYS A 204 10.09 -5.41 5.04
N SER A 205 10.92 -4.67 5.77
CA SER A 205 10.48 -3.87 6.91
C SER A 205 9.91 -2.53 6.43
N TYR A 206 8.75 -2.19 6.94
CA TYR A 206 8.02 -0.96 6.62
C TYR A 206 7.79 -0.14 7.89
N LYS A 207 7.76 1.18 7.73
CA LYS A 207 7.35 2.13 8.77
C LYS A 207 6.39 3.14 8.15
N HIS A 208 5.19 3.23 8.71
CA HIS A 208 4.25 4.29 8.35
C HIS A 208 4.21 5.35 9.43
N VAL A 209 4.18 6.61 9.01
CA VAL A 209 4.10 7.80 9.88
C VAL A 209 2.86 8.58 9.47
N TYR A 210 1.88 8.69 10.39
CA TYR A 210 0.61 9.33 10.11
C TYR A 210 0.40 10.57 10.96
N PHE A 211 0.03 11.67 10.32
CA PHE A 211 -0.45 12.88 10.98
C PHE A 211 -1.98 12.84 11.06
N LEU A 212 -2.53 13.32 12.17
CA LEU A 212 -3.97 13.39 12.34
C LEU A 212 -4.50 14.70 11.75
N GLY A 213 -5.58 14.63 10.97
CA GLY A 213 -6.21 15.79 10.34
C GLY A 213 -7.72 15.79 10.47
N LEU A 214 -8.28 16.92 10.90
CA LEU A 214 -9.72 17.15 10.95
C LEU A 214 -10.18 17.60 9.56
N MET A 215 -11.13 16.86 8.97
CA MET A 215 -11.79 17.28 7.72
C MET A 215 -12.70 18.47 7.98
N ASN A 216 -12.47 19.55 7.23
CA ASN A 216 -13.38 20.68 7.17
C ASN A 216 -14.71 20.20 6.54
N SER A 217 -15.84 20.85 6.83
CA SER A 217 -17.14 20.43 6.34
C SER A 217 -17.15 20.31 4.82
N ILE A 218 -17.29 19.07 4.32
CA ILE A 218 -17.46 18.76 2.90
C ILE A 218 -18.95 18.71 2.61
N ASP A 219 -19.37 19.18 1.45
CA ASP A 219 -20.77 19.20 1.02
C ASP A 219 -21.42 17.81 1.07
N LYS A 220 -22.70 17.78 1.35
CA LYS A 220 -23.51 16.60 1.73
C LYS A 220 -23.57 15.44 0.71
N ASN A 221 -22.98 15.56 -0.47
CA ASN A 221 -23.11 14.59 -1.57
C ASN A 221 -22.05 13.48 -1.61
N GLU A 222 -21.12 13.42 -0.65
CA GLU A 222 -19.96 12.50 -0.70
C GLU A 222 -19.98 11.41 0.40
N ASN A 223 -21.15 10.92 0.77
CA ASN A 223 -21.31 9.98 1.90
C ASN A 223 -20.88 8.53 1.64
N GLU A 224 -20.41 8.16 0.44
CA GLU A 224 -20.23 6.76 0.07
C GLU A 224 -18.82 6.18 0.31
N MET A 225 -17.83 6.99 0.72
CA MET A 225 -16.43 6.54 0.82
C MET A 225 -15.96 6.03 2.18
N TYR A 226 -16.85 5.85 3.17
CA TYR A 226 -16.44 5.43 4.51
C TYR A 226 -16.76 3.96 4.78
N GLN A 227 -15.77 3.08 4.64
CA GLN A 227 -15.88 1.69 5.06
C GLN A 227 -14.90 1.39 6.21
N LYS A 228 -15.27 0.45 7.07
CA LYS A 228 -14.41 -0.03 8.17
C LYS A 228 -13.40 -1.04 7.65
N SER A 229 -12.11 -0.84 7.93
CA SER A 229 -11.09 -1.87 7.81
C SER A 229 -10.80 -2.49 9.18
N VAL A 230 -10.74 -3.81 9.24
CA VAL A 230 -10.51 -4.56 10.48
C VAL A 230 -9.07 -4.39 10.98
N GLU A 231 -8.11 -4.26 10.09
CA GLU A 231 -6.68 -4.18 10.41
C GLU A 231 -6.25 -2.89 11.14
N LYS A 232 -7.05 -1.82 11.07
CA LYS A 232 -6.75 -0.52 11.70
C LYS A 232 -7.50 -0.25 13.00
N ILE A 233 -8.25 -1.23 13.54
CA ILE A 233 -9.08 -1.05 14.74
C ILE A 233 -8.25 -0.55 15.93
N ASP A 234 -7.05 -1.05 16.13
CA ASP A 234 -6.21 -0.70 17.27
C ASP A 234 -5.77 0.78 17.23
N MET A 235 -5.38 1.27 16.07
CA MET A 235 -5.00 2.66 15.85
C MET A 235 -6.21 3.59 16.00
N ILE A 236 -7.34 3.25 15.37
CA ILE A 236 -8.60 4.02 15.49
C ILE A 236 -9.06 4.09 16.94
N THR A 237 -8.97 2.99 17.69
CA THR A 237 -9.31 2.97 19.12
C THR A 237 -8.42 3.90 19.95
N LYS A 238 -7.12 3.93 19.67
CA LYS A 238 -6.18 4.86 20.34
C LYS A 238 -6.52 6.32 20.00
N ILE A 239 -6.82 6.60 18.73
CA ILE A 239 -7.21 7.95 18.30
C ILE A 239 -8.51 8.39 18.96
N ASN A 240 -9.55 7.56 18.98
CA ASN A 240 -10.83 7.89 19.62
C ASN A 240 -10.64 8.25 21.10
N LYS A 241 -9.85 7.49 21.85
CA LYS A 241 -9.51 7.80 23.27
C LYS A 241 -8.81 9.16 23.42
N LEU A 242 -7.96 9.54 22.46
CA LEU A 242 -7.31 10.86 22.48
C LEU A 242 -8.29 11.97 22.15
N LEU A 243 -9.18 11.77 21.15
CA LEU A 243 -10.19 12.75 20.76
C LEU A 243 -11.21 13.03 21.88
N GLU A 244 -11.53 12.03 22.67
CA GLU A 244 -12.42 12.17 23.86
C GLU A 244 -11.74 12.91 25.02
N LYS A 245 -10.44 12.75 25.17
CA LYS A 245 -9.70 13.20 26.34
C LYS A 245 -9.06 14.57 26.19
N TYR A 246 -8.66 14.97 24.98
CA TYR A 246 -7.87 16.18 24.76
C TYR A 246 -8.53 17.15 23.79
N LYS A 247 -8.41 18.46 24.09
CA LYS A 247 -8.75 19.52 23.15
C LYS A 247 -7.71 19.53 22.02
N LEU A 248 -8.17 19.37 20.78
CA LEU A 248 -7.32 19.41 19.59
C LEU A 248 -7.02 20.85 19.18
N ILE A 249 -5.81 21.07 18.64
CA ILE A 249 -5.36 22.36 18.10
C ILE A 249 -5.04 22.12 16.60
N THR A 250 -5.82 22.78 15.74
CA THR A 250 -5.66 22.76 14.27
C THR A 250 -4.74 23.86 13.78
#